data_37f6f6123268e39ff7e540cb971ffd43
#
_entry.id   37f6f6123268e39ff7e540cb971ffd43
#
_cell.length_a   1.000
_cell.length_b   1.000
_cell.length_c   1.000
_cell.angle_alpha   90.00
_cell.angle_beta   90.00
_cell.angle_gamma   90.00
#
_symmetry.space_group_name_H-M   'P 1'
#
loop_
_entity.id
_entity.type
_entity.pdbx_description
1 polymer ?
#
loop_
_entity_poly.entity_id
_entity_poly.type
_entity_poly.pdbx_seq_one_letter_code
_entity_poly.pdbx_strand_id
1 'polypeptide(L)'
;MGNEQLIKEVTEKAKKWLTPAYDAETQAEVKRMLENPDKTDLIEAFYKDLEFGTGGLRGIMGVGTNRMNIYTVGAATQGLSNYLNKNFKDLKQISVVVGHDCRNNSRKFAEISANIFSANGIKVYLFEDMRPTPEMSFAIRHLGCQSGIILTASHNPKEYNGYKAYWDDGAQVLAPHDTGIIDEVNKIASAADIKFDGNKELIQIIGEDVDKLYLDAVKTISIDPEVIQRQKDLGIVYTPIHGTGMVLIPRALKMWGFENVHCVPEQMIKDGNFPTVVSPNPENAEALTLAIKLAKEINADIVMASDPDADRVGMACKDDKGEWVLINGNQTCLLFLYYIITNRKAMGKMTGKEFIVKTIVTTELIKAIADKNQIEMYDCYTGFKWIARQIRLNEGIKQYIGGGEESYGFLAEDFVRDKDAVSACA
;
A
#
# COMPACT_ATOMS: atom_id res chain seq x y z
N MET A 1 5.41 34.86 11.78
CA MET A 1 6.74 35.24 11.26
C MET A 1 6.49 36.05 9.98
N GLY A 2 7.23 37.18 9.76
CA GLY A 2 7.09 37.91 8.50
C GLY A 2 7.64 37.11 7.32
N ASN A 3 7.13 37.30 6.13
CA ASN A 3 7.53 36.58 4.92
C ASN A 3 9.06 36.65 4.66
N GLU A 4 9.70 37.78 4.98
CA GLU A 4 11.16 37.95 4.85
C GLU A 4 11.98 37.03 5.77
N GLN A 5 11.53 36.83 7.00
CA GLN A 5 12.21 35.94 7.95
C GLN A 5 12.13 34.46 7.46
N LEU A 6 10.97 34.03 6.96
CA LEU A 6 10.80 32.71 6.40
C LEU A 6 11.70 32.49 5.18
N ILE A 7 11.74 33.46 4.24
CA ILE A 7 12.63 33.39 3.06
C ILE A 7 14.09 33.26 3.47
N LYS A 8 14.53 33.97 4.50
CA LYS A 8 15.90 33.88 5.01
C LYS A 8 16.20 32.48 5.56
N GLU A 9 15.30 31.94 6.37
CA GLU A 9 15.45 30.59 6.97
C GLU A 9 15.51 29.50 5.92
N VAL A 10 14.56 29.48 4.94
CA VAL A 10 14.56 28.49 3.86
C VAL A 10 15.78 28.63 2.94
N THR A 11 16.25 29.87 2.70
CA THR A 11 17.48 30.12 1.93
C THR A 11 18.70 29.49 2.58
N GLU A 12 18.88 29.68 3.91
CA GLU A 12 19.99 29.06 4.63
C GLU A 12 19.88 27.52 4.68
N LYS A 13 18.66 26.99 4.77
CA LYS A 13 18.43 25.55 4.72
C LYS A 13 18.76 24.98 3.34
N ALA A 14 18.34 25.63 2.27
CA ALA A 14 18.62 25.24 0.90
C ALA A 14 20.13 25.28 0.57
N LYS A 15 20.87 26.30 1.04
CA LYS A 15 22.33 26.39 0.83
C LYS A 15 23.10 25.19 1.38
N LYS A 16 22.60 24.51 2.43
CA LYS A 16 23.22 23.28 2.96
C LYS A 16 23.20 22.13 1.96
N TRP A 17 22.34 22.20 0.94
CA TRP A 17 22.25 21.21 -0.13
C TRP A 17 23.23 21.48 -1.30
N LEU A 18 24.04 22.54 -1.21
CA LEU A 18 25.08 22.87 -2.20
C LEU A 18 26.47 22.27 -1.85
N THR A 19 26.50 21.25 -1.01
CA THR A 19 27.73 20.56 -0.60
C THR A 19 27.96 19.30 -1.47
N PRO A 20 29.19 18.76 -1.51
CA PRO A 20 29.49 17.52 -2.25
C PRO A 20 28.74 16.26 -1.79
N ALA A 21 28.03 16.32 -0.66
CA ALA A 21 27.16 15.23 -0.19
C ALA A 21 25.89 15.06 -1.05
N TYR A 22 25.58 16.06 -1.89
CA TYR A 22 24.45 16.03 -2.83
C TYR A 22 24.94 15.99 -4.28
N ASP A 23 24.21 15.27 -5.13
CA ASP A 23 24.58 15.15 -6.54
C ASP A 23 24.47 16.49 -7.32
N ALA A 24 25.07 16.53 -8.49
CA ALA A 24 25.16 17.75 -9.30
C ALA A 24 23.80 18.24 -9.80
N GLU A 25 22.86 17.32 -10.11
CA GLU A 25 21.50 17.65 -10.56
C GLU A 25 20.72 18.32 -9.44
N THR A 26 20.76 17.73 -8.24
CA THR A 26 20.15 18.29 -7.02
C THR A 26 20.71 19.67 -6.70
N GLN A 27 22.05 19.85 -6.77
CA GLN A 27 22.67 21.15 -6.51
C GLN A 27 22.28 22.20 -7.57
N ALA A 28 22.16 21.80 -8.83
CA ALA A 28 21.74 22.71 -9.93
C ALA A 28 20.29 23.19 -9.70
N GLU A 29 19.40 22.30 -9.30
CA GLU A 29 18.02 22.63 -9.02
C GLU A 29 17.86 23.55 -7.78
N VAL A 30 18.64 23.31 -6.72
CA VAL A 30 18.69 24.22 -5.56
C VAL A 30 19.18 25.62 -5.96
N LYS A 31 20.23 25.72 -6.82
CA LYS A 31 20.69 27.01 -7.32
C LYS A 31 19.59 27.73 -8.11
N ARG A 32 18.89 27.00 -9.00
CA ARG A 32 17.77 27.55 -9.78
C ARG A 32 16.69 28.16 -8.85
N MET A 33 16.30 27.42 -7.78
CA MET A 33 15.33 27.91 -6.80
C MET A 33 15.84 29.15 -6.05
N LEU A 34 17.12 29.16 -5.67
CA LEU A 34 17.74 30.30 -4.97
C LEU A 34 17.85 31.55 -5.84
N GLU A 35 18.08 31.40 -7.13
CA GLU A 35 18.21 32.50 -8.11
C GLU A 35 16.85 33.04 -8.58
N ASN A 36 15.78 32.20 -8.50
CA ASN A 36 14.44 32.61 -8.93
C ASN A 36 13.92 33.79 -8.07
N PRO A 37 13.49 34.92 -8.65
CA PRO A 37 12.86 36.00 -7.90
C PRO A 37 11.59 35.60 -7.16
N ASP A 38 10.78 34.69 -7.74
CA ASP A 38 9.67 34.04 -7.06
C ASP A 38 10.19 32.93 -6.14
N LYS A 39 10.04 33.12 -4.83
CA LYS A 39 10.51 32.21 -3.80
C LYS A 39 9.49 31.14 -3.39
N THR A 40 8.34 31.08 -4.06
CA THR A 40 7.26 30.15 -3.71
C THR A 40 7.75 28.70 -3.71
N ASP A 41 8.40 28.25 -4.78
CA ASP A 41 8.92 26.88 -4.89
C ASP A 41 10.03 26.59 -3.86
N LEU A 42 10.93 27.56 -3.60
CA LEU A 42 11.96 27.47 -2.57
C LEU A 42 11.33 27.31 -1.17
N ILE A 43 10.31 28.10 -0.87
CA ILE A 43 9.60 28.03 0.40
C ILE A 43 8.95 26.66 0.53
N GLU A 44 8.15 26.23 -0.44
CA GLU A 44 7.46 24.94 -0.42
C GLU A 44 8.42 23.75 -0.27
N ALA A 45 9.60 23.83 -0.89
CA ALA A 45 10.62 22.78 -0.84
C ALA A 45 11.35 22.68 0.51
N PHE A 46 11.50 23.81 1.25
CA PHE A 46 12.40 23.86 2.41
C PHE A 46 11.80 24.42 3.71
N TYR A 47 10.50 24.85 3.74
CA TYR A 47 9.92 25.47 4.94
C TYR A 47 9.82 24.53 6.13
N LYS A 48 9.76 23.23 5.88
CA LYS A 48 9.80 22.17 6.90
C LYS A 48 10.57 20.94 6.39
N ASP A 49 10.77 19.97 7.24
CA ASP A 49 11.23 18.64 6.85
C ASP A 49 10.02 17.73 6.62
N LEU A 50 10.14 16.80 5.66
CA LEU A 50 9.13 15.80 5.42
C LEU A 50 9.09 14.87 6.62
N GLU A 51 7.96 14.89 7.35
CA GLU A 51 7.82 14.12 8.57
C GLU A 51 7.65 12.64 8.28
N PHE A 52 8.43 11.80 8.93
CA PHE A 52 8.14 10.39 9.04
C PHE A 52 6.97 10.23 10.01
N GLY A 53 5.75 10.14 9.46
CA GLY A 53 4.53 9.96 10.25
C GLY A 53 4.39 8.53 10.78
N THR A 54 3.27 8.26 11.44
CA THR A 54 2.97 6.95 12.08
C THR A 54 2.83 5.77 11.11
N GLY A 55 3.46 5.79 9.96
CA GLY A 55 3.41 4.71 8.95
C GLY A 55 4.36 4.93 7.80
N GLY A 56 5.14 6.02 7.83
CA GLY A 56 6.11 6.33 6.79
C GLY A 56 6.08 7.79 6.32
N LEU A 57 6.58 8.04 5.12
CA LEU A 57 6.61 9.34 4.45
C LEU A 57 5.56 9.43 3.35
N ARG A 58 5.05 10.63 3.08
CA ARG A 58 4.27 10.93 1.87
C ARG A 58 4.43 12.40 1.49
N GLY A 59 4.72 12.68 0.23
CA GLY A 59 4.90 14.05 -0.23
C GLY A 59 5.02 14.14 -1.75
N ILE A 60 5.03 15.38 -2.24
CA ILE A 60 5.32 15.68 -3.65
C ILE A 60 6.79 15.36 -3.93
N MET A 61 7.06 14.77 -5.08
CA MET A 61 8.43 14.47 -5.53
C MET A 61 9.16 15.76 -5.94
N GLY A 62 10.44 15.83 -5.62
CA GLY A 62 11.30 16.98 -5.99
C GLY A 62 12.45 17.19 -5.01
N VAL A 63 13.24 18.22 -5.29
CA VAL A 63 14.37 18.61 -4.47
C VAL A 63 13.88 19.40 -3.25
N GLY A 64 14.47 19.14 -2.09
CA GLY A 64 14.17 19.84 -0.84
C GLY A 64 13.81 18.91 0.31
N THR A 65 13.87 19.45 1.53
CA THR A 65 13.62 18.68 2.76
C THR A 65 12.14 18.31 2.94
N ASN A 66 11.21 19.06 2.33
CA ASN A 66 9.76 18.82 2.35
C ASN A 66 9.28 18.09 1.09
N ARG A 67 10.17 17.38 0.40
CA ARG A 67 9.86 16.67 -0.86
C ARG A 67 10.33 15.21 -0.78
N MET A 68 9.65 14.34 -1.53
CA MET A 68 10.11 12.96 -1.74
C MET A 68 11.26 12.95 -2.75
N ASN A 69 12.43 12.55 -2.31
CA ASN A 69 13.64 12.41 -3.13
C ASN A 69 14.58 11.36 -2.52
N ILE A 70 15.70 11.12 -3.20
CA ILE A 70 16.68 10.10 -2.79
C ILE A 70 17.27 10.36 -1.39
N TYR A 71 17.33 11.61 -0.94
CA TYR A 71 17.88 11.97 0.36
C TYR A 71 16.88 11.83 1.50
N THR A 72 15.62 12.23 1.30
CA THR A 72 14.56 12.07 2.29
C THR A 72 14.17 10.59 2.44
N VAL A 73 14.08 9.84 1.35
CA VAL A 73 13.94 8.37 1.36
C VAL A 73 15.17 7.72 1.99
N GLY A 74 16.35 8.21 1.65
CA GLY A 74 17.62 7.73 2.22
C GLY A 74 17.70 7.92 3.74
N ALA A 75 17.34 9.10 4.23
CA ALA A 75 17.30 9.38 5.67
C ALA A 75 16.33 8.48 6.42
N ALA A 76 15.12 8.29 5.86
CA ALA A 76 14.12 7.37 6.40
C ALA A 76 14.65 5.93 6.48
N THR A 77 15.29 5.46 5.39
CA THR A 77 15.84 4.09 5.32
C THR A 77 17.04 3.91 6.25
N GLN A 78 17.91 4.92 6.36
CA GLN A 78 19.04 4.87 7.30
C GLN A 78 18.55 4.85 8.76
N GLY A 79 17.56 5.68 9.09
CA GLY A 79 16.96 5.69 10.43
C GLY A 79 16.27 4.36 10.76
N LEU A 80 15.51 3.79 9.84
CA LEU A 80 14.91 2.45 10.00
C LEU A 80 16.00 1.39 10.16
N SER A 81 17.08 1.42 9.36
CA SER A 81 18.21 0.51 9.50
C SER A 81 18.86 0.58 10.89
N ASN A 82 19.09 1.79 11.41
CA ASN A 82 19.63 2.01 12.74
C ASN A 82 18.71 1.44 13.82
N TYR A 83 17.41 1.66 13.68
CA TYR A 83 16.40 1.14 14.62
C TYR A 83 16.35 -0.39 14.61
N LEU A 84 16.33 -1.02 13.43
CA LEU A 84 16.33 -2.48 13.28
C LEU A 84 17.59 -3.09 13.92
N ASN A 85 18.78 -2.55 13.64
CA ASN A 85 20.04 -3.04 14.21
C ASN A 85 20.08 -2.94 15.75
N LYS A 86 19.37 -1.98 16.35
CA LYS A 86 19.24 -1.87 17.81
C LYS A 86 18.28 -2.89 18.40
N ASN A 87 17.13 -3.07 17.76
CA ASN A 87 16.06 -3.92 18.29
C ASN A 87 16.32 -5.42 18.07
N PHE A 88 17.01 -5.78 17.00
CA PHE A 88 17.29 -7.16 16.61
C PHE A 88 18.79 -7.53 16.70
N LYS A 89 19.55 -6.85 17.57
CA LYS A 89 21.01 -7.03 17.76
C LYS A 89 21.45 -8.46 18.02
N ASP A 90 20.55 -9.29 18.58
CA ASP A 90 20.83 -10.67 18.94
C ASP A 90 20.58 -11.66 17.79
N LEU A 91 19.99 -11.19 16.68
CA LEU A 91 19.81 -12.01 15.49
C LEU A 91 21.12 -12.08 14.68
N LYS A 92 21.42 -13.27 14.18
CA LYS A 92 22.58 -13.50 13.30
C LYS A 92 22.48 -12.68 12.01
N GLN A 93 21.28 -12.56 11.46
CA GLN A 93 21.01 -11.82 10.24
C GLN A 93 19.62 -11.19 10.33
N ILE A 94 19.55 -9.88 10.21
CA ILE A 94 18.31 -9.11 10.05
C ILE A 94 17.96 -9.12 8.56
N SER A 95 16.68 -9.22 8.23
CA SER A 95 16.22 -9.17 6.85
C SER A 95 14.99 -8.26 6.69
N VAL A 96 14.83 -7.70 5.50
CA VAL A 96 13.71 -6.84 5.11
C VAL A 96 13.22 -7.15 3.72
N VAL A 97 11.94 -6.87 3.46
CA VAL A 97 11.35 -6.88 2.12
C VAL A 97 11.26 -5.45 1.59
N VAL A 98 11.56 -5.24 0.31
CA VAL A 98 11.42 -3.95 -0.37
C VAL A 98 10.59 -4.12 -1.62
N GLY A 99 9.48 -3.38 -1.70
CA GLY A 99 8.57 -3.36 -2.84
C GLY A 99 8.33 -1.94 -3.36
N HIS A 100 7.66 -1.84 -4.49
CA HIS A 100 7.26 -0.56 -5.07
C HIS A 100 6.03 -0.69 -5.98
N ASP A 101 5.32 0.42 -6.19
CA ASP A 101 4.23 0.53 -7.15
C ASP A 101 4.71 1.01 -8.54
N CYS A 102 3.76 1.40 -9.40
CA CYS A 102 4.01 1.87 -10.76
C CYS A 102 4.47 3.34 -10.86
N ARG A 103 4.46 4.11 -9.76
CA ARG A 103 4.71 5.55 -9.76
C ARG A 103 6.10 5.90 -10.24
N ASN A 104 6.22 7.10 -10.81
CA ASN A 104 7.51 7.67 -11.16
C ASN A 104 8.44 7.65 -9.94
N ASN A 105 9.70 7.28 -10.14
CA ASN A 105 10.73 7.11 -9.12
C ASN A 105 10.52 5.99 -8.08
N SER A 106 9.37 5.30 -7.99
CA SER A 106 9.16 4.24 -7.00
C SER A 106 10.25 3.15 -7.10
N ARG A 107 10.55 2.68 -8.31
CA ARG A 107 11.65 1.71 -8.55
C ARG A 107 13.01 2.24 -8.08
N LYS A 108 13.35 3.48 -8.45
CA LYS A 108 14.60 4.14 -8.05
C LYS A 108 14.72 4.25 -6.54
N PHE A 109 13.64 4.64 -5.87
CA PHE A 109 13.61 4.74 -4.41
C PHE A 109 13.73 3.37 -3.73
N ALA A 110 13.12 2.33 -4.30
CA ALA A 110 13.24 0.96 -3.81
C ALA A 110 14.70 0.47 -3.90
N GLU A 111 15.38 0.67 -5.02
CA GLU A 111 16.78 0.31 -5.23
C GLU A 111 17.73 1.06 -4.28
N ILE A 112 17.50 2.35 -4.07
CA ILE A 112 18.26 3.16 -3.10
C ILE A 112 18.05 2.63 -1.68
N SER A 113 16.81 2.33 -1.30
CA SER A 113 16.51 1.76 0.02
C SER A 113 17.18 0.40 0.20
N ALA A 114 17.15 -0.47 -0.82
CA ALA A 114 17.83 -1.76 -0.80
C ALA A 114 19.35 -1.61 -0.60
N ASN A 115 19.97 -0.65 -1.30
CA ASN A 115 21.38 -0.34 -1.10
C ASN A 115 21.68 0.10 0.33
N ILE A 116 20.88 1.00 0.90
CA ILE A 116 21.10 1.52 2.26
C ILE A 116 20.92 0.41 3.30
N PHE A 117 19.87 -0.41 3.21
CA PHE A 117 19.70 -1.56 4.11
C PHE A 117 20.91 -2.50 4.05
N SER A 118 21.33 -2.88 2.84
CA SER A 118 22.45 -3.80 2.67
C SER A 118 23.79 -3.21 3.12
N ALA A 119 24.02 -1.91 2.93
CA ALA A 119 25.18 -1.19 3.47
C ALA A 119 25.22 -1.16 5.02
N ASN A 120 24.08 -1.34 5.66
CA ASN A 120 23.94 -1.48 7.12
C ASN A 120 23.93 -2.94 7.60
N GLY A 121 24.31 -3.89 6.74
CA GLY A 121 24.43 -5.32 7.07
C GLY A 121 23.09 -6.06 7.11
N ILE A 122 22.02 -5.47 6.61
CA ILE A 122 20.67 -6.04 6.59
C ILE A 122 20.45 -6.77 5.25
N LYS A 123 20.01 -8.02 5.30
CA LYS A 123 19.63 -8.77 4.09
C LYS A 123 18.34 -8.18 3.51
N VAL A 124 18.32 -7.99 2.19
CA VAL A 124 17.19 -7.41 1.47
C VAL A 124 16.60 -8.42 0.50
N TYR A 125 15.30 -8.60 0.58
CA TYR A 125 14.50 -9.24 -0.45
C TYR A 125 13.83 -8.13 -1.28
N LEU A 126 14.34 -7.88 -2.48
CA LEU A 126 13.86 -6.82 -3.36
C LEU A 126 12.99 -7.44 -4.45
N PHE A 127 11.75 -7.01 -4.57
CA PHE A 127 10.90 -7.42 -5.69
C PHE A 127 11.49 -6.96 -7.02
N GLU A 128 11.52 -7.87 -8.00
CA GLU A 128 12.07 -7.65 -9.35
C GLU A 128 11.37 -6.52 -10.12
N ASP A 129 10.06 -6.36 -9.89
CA ASP A 129 9.23 -5.28 -10.42
C ASP A 129 8.11 -4.94 -9.41
N MET A 130 7.22 -4.02 -9.78
CA MET A 130 6.11 -3.61 -8.94
C MET A 130 5.26 -4.80 -8.46
N ARG A 131 4.84 -4.76 -7.19
CA ARG A 131 3.92 -5.74 -6.60
C ARG A 131 2.92 -5.05 -5.68
N PRO A 132 1.73 -5.67 -5.48
CA PRO A 132 0.71 -5.21 -4.53
C PRO A 132 1.23 -5.04 -3.09
N THR A 133 0.73 -4.01 -2.42
CA THR A 133 0.99 -3.80 -0.98
C THR A 133 0.69 -5.04 -0.11
N PRO A 134 -0.44 -5.76 -0.29
CA PRO A 134 -0.69 -6.97 0.50
C PRO A 134 0.31 -8.09 0.26
N GLU A 135 0.83 -8.25 -0.94
CA GLU A 135 1.86 -9.25 -1.21
C GLU A 135 3.16 -8.95 -0.47
N MET A 136 3.53 -7.67 -0.32
CA MET A 136 4.68 -7.29 0.50
C MET A 136 4.46 -7.64 1.98
N SER A 137 3.26 -7.41 2.53
CA SER A 137 2.88 -7.85 3.87
C SER A 137 3.00 -9.38 4.03
N PHE A 138 2.54 -10.14 3.03
CA PHE A 138 2.71 -11.59 2.96
C PHE A 138 4.18 -12.00 2.95
N ALA A 139 4.99 -11.39 2.10
CA ALA A 139 6.41 -11.71 1.96
C ALA A 139 7.19 -11.48 3.26
N ILE A 140 6.91 -10.42 4.02
CA ILE A 140 7.52 -10.17 5.33
C ILE A 140 7.28 -11.37 6.26
N ARG A 141 6.03 -11.81 6.37
CA ARG A 141 5.63 -12.94 7.22
C ARG A 141 6.19 -14.27 6.73
N HIS A 142 6.06 -14.54 5.44
CA HIS A 142 6.48 -15.80 4.83
C HIS A 142 8.00 -16.01 4.91
N LEU A 143 8.78 -14.95 4.64
CA LEU A 143 10.24 -14.99 4.67
C LEU A 143 10.82 -14.78 6.07
N GLY A 144 10.00 -14.52 7.09
CA GLY A 144 10.43 -14.27 8.46
C GLY A 144 11.27 -13.01 8.62
N CYS A 145 10.95 -11.96 7.84
CA CYS A 145 11.66 -10.69 7.87
C CYS A 145 11.26 -9.86 9.10
N GLN A 146 12.17 -9.03 9.59
CA GLN A 146 11.93 -8.16 10.74
C GLN A 146 11.22 -6.88 10.37
N SER A 147 11.23 -6.51 9.09
CA SER A 147 10.56 -5.32 8.58
C SER A 147 10.38 -5.42 7.06
N GLY A 148 9.68 -4.46 6.50
CA GLY A 148 9.60 -4.24 5.06
C GLY A 148 9.15 -2.82 4.74
N ILE A 149 9.34 -2.43 3.51
CA ILE A 149 8.91 -1.13 3.00
C ILE A 149 8.30 -1.27 1.62
N ILE A 150 7.35 -0.41 1.31
CA ILE A 150 6.85 -0.23 -0.05
C ILE A 150 6.84 1.24 -0.45
N LEU A 151 7.39 1.52 -1.64
CA LEU A 151 7.44 2.85 -2.24
C LEU A 151 6.16 3.07 -3.03
N THR A 152 5.22 3.79 -2.42
CA THR A 152 3.89 4.07 -2.99
C THR A 152 3.25 5.27 -2.31
N ALA A 153 2.44 6.02 -3.05
CA ALA A 153 1.53 7.01 -2.49
C ALA A 153 0.06 6.59 -2.66
N SER A 154 -0.22 5.27 -2.82
CA SER A 154 -1.57 4.73 -2.99
C SER A 154 -2.31 5.47 -4.12
N HIS A 155 -3.47 6.04 -3.87
CA HIS A 155 -4.33 6.75 -4.83
C HIS A 155 -4.05 8.26 -4.99
N ASN A 156 -2.99 8.80 -4.37
CA ASN A 156 -2.65 10.22 -4.52
C ASN A 156 -2.32 10.59 -5.98
N PRO A 157 -2.42 11.87 -6.37
CA PRO A 157 -2.00 12.35 -7.69
C PRO A 157 -0.57 11.96 -8.08
N LYS A 158 -0.27 12.00 -9.38
CA LYS A 158 1.00 11.52 -9.95
C LYS A 158 2.26 12.21 -9.43
N GLU A 159 2.13 13.44 -8.94
CA GLU A 159 3.22 14.23 -8.37
C GLU A 159 3.71 13.68 -7.03
N TYR A 160 2.90 12.85 -6.37
CA TYR A 160 3.20 12.30 -5.06
C TYR A 160 3.92 10.94 -5.16
N ASN A 161 4.78 10.71 -4.17
CA ASN A 161 5.27 9.38 -3.82
C ASN A 161 5.26 9.23 -2.30
N GLY A 162 5.54 8.01 -1.80
CA GLY A 162 5.55 7.71 -0.39
C GLY A 162 6.44 6.52 -0.05
N TYR A 163 6.58 6.30 1.23
CA TYR A 163 7.39 5.25 1.84
C TYR A 163 6.58 4.70 3.00
N LYS A 164 5.91 3.56 2.83
CA LYS A 164 5.21 2.86 3.90
C LYS A 164 6.17 1.89 4.57
N ALA A 165 6.25 1.90 5.91
CA ALA A 165 7.08 0.98 6.70
C ALA A 165 6.22 -0.05 7.45
N TYR A 166 6.69 -1.29 7.49
CA TYR A 166 6.01 -2.44 8.08
C TYR A 166 6.92 -3.14 9.10
N TRP A 167 6.30 -3.81 10.07
CA TRP A 167 7.00 -4.54 11.11
C TRP A 167 7.00 -6.06 10.83
N ASP A 168 7.54 -6.83 11.75
CA ASP A 168 7.77 -8.29 11.63
C ASP A 168 6.48 -9.12 11.48
N ASP A 169 5.34 -8.57 11.87
CA ASP A 169 4.03 -9.20 11.70
C ASP A 169 3.38 -8.91 10.33
N GLY A 170 4.04 -8.12 9.48
CA GLY A 170 3.53 -7.70 8.17
C GLY A 170 2.53 -6.53 8.23
N ALA A 171 2.29 -5.92 9.38
CA ALA A 171 1.47 -4.74 9.53
C ALA A 171 2.29 -3.44 9.45
N GLN A 172 1.65 -2.34 9.05
CA GLN A 172 2.29 -1.03 9.13
C GLN A 172 2.71 -0.72 10.57
N VAL A 173 3.88 -0.09 10.72
CA VAL A 173 4.46 0.21 12.03
C VAL A 173 3.51 1.05 12.90
N LEU A 174 3.48 0.71 14.20
CA LEU A 174 2.75 1.41 15.25
C LEU A 174 3.67 1.62 16.45
N ALA A 175 3.21 2.41 17.44
CA ALA A 175 3.91 2.59 18.71
C ALA A 175 4.21 1.22 19.38
N PRO A 176 5.43 1.03 19.91
CA PRO A 176 6.50 2.01 20.09
C PRO A 176 7.45 2.16 18.89
N HIS A 177 7.27 1.33 17.84
CA HIS A 177 8.23 1.21 16.74
C HIS A 177 8.23 2.45 15.84
N ASP A 178 7.06 3.04 15.53
CA ASP A 178 6.97 4.28 14.76
C ASP A 178 7.77 5.42 15.41
N THR A 179 7.57 5.64 16.70
CA THR A 179 8.30 6.67 17.47
C THR A 179 9.80 6.40 17.49
N GLY A 180 10.19 5.13 17.73
CA GLY A 180 11.59 4.76 17.74
C GLY A 180 12.29 4.93 16.38
N ILE A 181 11.59 4.66 15.27
CA ILE A 181 12.09 4.92 13.92
C ILE A 181 12.23 6.43 13.68
N ILE A 182 11.22 7.23 14.02
CA ILE A 182 11.25 8.70 13.93
C ILE A 182 12.46 9.26 14.67
N ASP A 183 12.73 8.79 15.88
CA ASP A 183 13.87 9.23 16.68
C ASP A 183 15.21 8.93 15.98
N GLU A 184 15.35 7.79 15.29
CA GLU A 184 16.55 7.47 14.53
C GLU A 184 16.66 8.28 13.22
N VAL A 185 15.55 8.53 12.54
CA VAL A 185 15.50 9.38 11.34
C VAL A 185 15.92 10.81 11.68
N ASN A 186 15.43 11.36 12.78
CA ASN A 186 15.76 12.72 13.25
C ASN A 186 17.24 12.91 13.63
N LYS A 187 18.02 11.82 13.80
CA LYS A 187 19.47 11.88 14.04
C LYS A 187 20.28 12.02 12.76
N ILE A 188 19.68 11.81 11.60
CA ILE A 188 20.34 11.95 10.29
C ILE A 188 20.40 13.44 9.96
N ALA A 189 21.57 14.05 10.17
CA ALA A 189 21.72 15.50 10.04
C ALA A 189 21.96 15.95 8.59
N SER A 190 22.51 15.05 7.74
CA SER A 190 22.84 15.37 6.35
C SER A 190 22.90 14.11 5.49
N ALA A 191 22.98 14.30 4.16
CA ALA A 191 23.17 13.21 3.22
C ALA A 191 24.48 12.43 3.45
N ALA A 192 25.50 13.03 4.10
CA ALA A 192 26.74 12.36 4.43
C ALA A 192 26.61 11.27 5.51
N ASP A 193 25.51 11.30 6.28
CA ASP A 193 25.22 10.30 7.32
C ASP A 193 24.52 9.06 6.75
N ILE A 194 24.20 9.06 5.44
CA ILE A 194 23.47 7.99 4.76
C ILE A 194 24.46 7.11 4.00
N LYS A 195 24.38 5.80 4.22
CA LYS A 195 25.24 4.81 3.53
C LYS A 195 24.60 4.37 2.22
N PHE A 196 24.87 5.09 1.12
CA PHE A 196 24.30 4.80 -0.20
C PHE A 196 24.96 3.61 -0.91
N ASP A 197 26.21 3.27 -0.56
CA ASP A 197 26.99 2.22 -1.22
C ASP A 197 26.59 0.84 -0.71
N GLY A 198 25.66 0.19 -1.43
CA GLY A 198 25.08 -1.09 -1.05
C GLY A 198 26.01 -2.29 -1.18
N ASN A 199 25.78 -3.31 -0.36
CA ASN A 199 26.38 -4.63 -0.50
C ASN A 199 25.46 -5.54 -1.32
N LYS A 200 25.81 -5.78 -2.58
CA LYS A 200 25.01 -6.59 -3.51
C LYS A 200 24.83 -8.05 -3.07
N GLU A 201 25.75 -8.60 -2.29
CA GLU A 201 25.65 -9.98 -1.78
C GLU A 201 24.50 -10.14 -0.77
N LEU A 202 24.05 -9.05 -0.16
CA LEU A 202 22.93 -9.02 0.77
C LEU A 202 21.58 -8.68 0.08
N ILE A 203 21.57 -8.44 -1.24
CA ILE A 203 20.35 -8.13 -1.99
C ILE A 203 19.95 -9.35 -2.81
N GLN A 204 18.83 -9.96 -2.45
CA GLN A 204 18.23 -11.07 -3.18
C GLN A 204 16.98 -10.57 -3.92
N ILE A 205 16.92 -10.82 -5.21
CA ILE A 205 15.72 -10.53 -6.02
C ILE A 205 14.69 -11.63 -5.78
N ILE A 206 13.44 -11.22 -5.59
CA ILE A 206 12.25 -12.08 -5.46
C ILE A 206 11.17 -11.64 -6.46
N GLY A 207 10.22 -12.51 -6.75
CA GLY A 207 9.14 -12.24 -7.71
C GLY A 207 8.18 -13.42 -7.82
N GLU A 208 8.16 -14.12 -8.95
CA GLU A 208 7.19 -15.18 -9.28
C GLU A 208 7.11 -16.30 -8.23
N ASP A 209 8.18 -16.60 -7.54
CA ASP A 209 8.22 -17.56 -6.44
C ASP A 209 7.34 -17.12 -5.26
N VAL A 210 7.35 -15.83 -4.92
CA VAL A 210 6.49 -15.24 -3.89
C VAL A 210 5.06 -15.06 -4.42
N ASP A 211 4.90 -14.58 -5.66
CA ASP A 211 3.59 -14.43 -6.33
C ASP A 211 2.76 -15.72 -6.20
N LYS A 212 3.39 -16.86 -6.52
CA LYS A 212 2.72 -18.16 -6.46
C LYS A 212 2.25 -18.50 -5.05
N LEU A 213 3.12 -18.34 -4.06
CA LEU A 213 2.80 -18.65 -2.66
C LEU A 213 1.70 -17.75 -2.12
N TYR A 214 1.75 -16.46 -2.47
CA TYR A 214 0.71 -15.51 -2.11
C TYR A 214 -0.63 -15.85 -2.77
N LEU A 215 -0.65 -16.16 -4.08
CA LEU A 215 -1.87 -16.58 -4.78
C LEU A 215 -2.44 -17.89 -4.23
N ASP A 216 -1.58 -18.84 -3.86
CA ASP A 216 -2.01 -20.09 -3.19
C ASP A 216 -2.70 -19.78 -1.84
N ALA A 217 -2.17 -18.81 -1.06
CA ALA A 217 -2.82 -18.33 0.16
C ALA A 217 -4.16 -17.65 -0.13
N VAL A 218 -4.24 -16.76 -1.14
CA VAL A 218 -5.49 -16.14 -1.59
C VAL A 218 -6.53 -17.19 -1.97
N LYS A 219 -6.13 -18.29 -2.59
CA LYS A 219 -7.06 -19.37 -2.96
C LYS A 219 -7.69 -20.06 -1.76
N THR A 220 -6.99 -20.14 -0.64
CA THR A 220 -7.49 -20.86 0.56
C THR A 220 -8.68 -20.17 1.22
N ILE A 221 -8.87 -18.86 0.99
CA ILE A 221 -9.98 -18.10 1.58
C ILE A 221 -11.31 -18.29 0.85
N SER A 222 -11.34 -18.98 -0.30
CA SER A 222 -12.58 -19.31 -1.03
C SER A 222 -13.53 -20.10 -0.13
N ILE A 223 -14.73 -19.55 0.10
CA ILE A 223 -15.71 -20.18 1.00
C ILE A 223 -16.49 -21.25 0.26
N ASP A 224 -16.99 -20.96 -0.96
CA ASP A 224 -17.78 -21.86 -1.80
C ASP A 224 -17.25 -21.90 -3.25
N PRO A 225 -16.23 -22.71 -3.54
CA PRO A 225 -15.71 -22.84 -4.90
C PRO A 225 -16.74 -23.37 -5.91
N GLU A 226 -17.77 -24.11 -5.48
CA GLU A 226 -18.80 -24.64 -6.39
C GLU A 226 -19.68 -23.54 -6.95
N VAL A 227 -19.95 -22.47 -6.19
CA VAL A 227 -20.68 -21.30 -6.69
C VAL A 227 -19.95 -20.69 -7.87
N ILE A 228 -18.62 -20.54 -7.77
CA ILE A 228 -17.79 -19.96 -8.84
C ILE A 228 -17.89 -20.83 -10.10
N GLN A 229 -17.79 -22.15 -9.95
CA GLN A 229 -17.93 -23.07 -11.10
C GLN A 229 -19.30 -22.96 -11.77
N ARG A 230 -20.38 -22.76 -11.02
CA ARG A 230 -21.73 -22.52 -11.58
C ARG A 230 -21.87 -21.16 -12.26
N GLN A 231 -21.02 -20.19 -11.90
CA GLN A 231 -21.04 -18.79 -12.38
C GLN A 231 -19.76 -18.42 -13.13
N LYS A 232 -19.05 -19.38 -13.68
CA LYS A 232 -17.76 -19.18 -14.36
C LYS A 232 -17.82 -18.21 -15.54
N ASP A 233 -19.01 -18.09 -16.17
CA ASP A 233 -19.29 -17.22 -17.31
C ASP A 233 -19.69 -15.79 -16.89
N LEU A 234 -19.69 -15.48 -15.58
CA LEU A 234 -19.96 -14.12 -15.08
C LEU A 234 -19.04 -13.11 -15.79
N GLY A 235 -19.64 -12.14 -16.45
CA GLY A 235 -18.92 -11.11 -17.21
C GLY A 235 -18.25 -10.11 -16.27
N ILE A 236 -16.94 -10.20 -16.10
CA ILE A 236 -16.13 -9.34 -15.23
C ILE A 236 -15.28 -8.40 -16.08
N VAL A 237 -15.39 -7.10 -15.85
CA VAL A 237 -14.41 -6.12 -16.34
C VAL A 237 -13.54 -5.67 -15.19
N TYR A 238 -12.23 -5.74 -15.37
CA TYR A 238 -11.24 -5.33 -14.38
C TYR A 238 -10.31 -4.22 -14.89
N THR A 239 -10.01 -3.25 -14.03
CA THR A 239 -8.98 -2.25 -14.27
C THR A 239 -8.06 -2.07 -13.05
N PRO A 240 -6.74 -2.14 -13.24
CA PRO A 240 -5.74 -1.80 -12.22
C PRO A 240 -5.48 -0.29 -12.12
N ILE A 241 -6.09 0.53 -12.94
CA ILE A 241 -5.79 1.96 -13.08
C ILE A 241 -4.26 2.20 -13.18
N HIS A 242 -3.59 1.51 -14.12
CA HIS A 242 -2.14 1.50 -14.34
C HIS A 242 -1.30 0.88 -13.20
N GLY A 243 -1.93 0.39 -12.12
CA GLY A 243 -1.29 -0.03 -10.88
C GLY A 243 -0.87 -1.50 -10.82
N THR A 244 -0.38 -1.90 -9.65
CA THR A 244 0.21 -3.22 -9.37
C THR A 244 -0.78 -4.38 -9.45
N GLY A 245 -2.09 -4.09 -9.31
CA GLY A 245 -3.13 -5.10 -9.42
C GLY A 245 -3.13 -5.85 -10.75
N MET A 246 -2.57 -5.25 -11.84
CA MET A 246 -2.43 -5.93 -13.13
C MET A 246 -1.60 -7.22 -13.06
N VAL A 247 -0.70 -7.33 -12.08
CA VAL A 247 0.20 -8.49 -11.95
C VAL A 247 -0.54 -9.70 -11.40
N LEU A 248 -1.40 -9.52 -10.40
CA LEU A 248 -1.96 -10.63 -9.63
C LEU A 248 -3.48 -10.79 -9.72
N ILE A 249 -4.28 -9.71 -9.86
CA ILE A 249 -5.74 -9.81 -9.81
C ILE A 249 -6.30 -10.65 -10.96
N PRO A 250 -5.90 -10.49 -12.24
CA PRO A 250 -6.37 -11.37 -13.31
C PRO A 250 -5.97 -12.83 -13.11
N ARG A 251 -4.81 -13.07 -12.52
CA ARG A 251 -4.31 -14.42 -12.17
C ARG A 251 -5.15 -15.04 -11.05
N ALA A 252 -5.47 -14.27 -10.01
CA ALA A 252 -6.32 -14.70 -8.90
C ALA A 252 -7.71 -15.08 -9.37
N LEU A 253 -8.37 -14.21 -10.15
CA LEU A 253 -9.70 -14.47 -10.71
C LEU A 253 -9.72 -15.74 -11.56
N LYS A 254 -8.73 -15.93 -12.45
CA LYS A 254 -8.59 -17.14 -13.24
C LYS A 254 -8.36 -18.38 -12.38
N MET A 255 -7.51 -18.27 -11.36
CA MET A 255 -7.20 -19.39 -10.45
C MET A 255 -8.42 -19.81 -9.62
N TRP A 256 -9.32 -18.87 -9.30
CA TRP A 256 -10.58 -19.16 -8.62
C TRP A 256 -11.60 -19.83 -9.55
N GLY A 257 -11.47 -19.67 -10.88
CA GLY A 257 -12.28 -20.34 -11.88
C GLY A 257 -13.17 -19.44 -12.72
N PHE A 258 -13.01 -18.13 -12.65
CA PHE A 258 -13.71 -17.20 -13.55
C PHE A 258 -13.06 -17.24 -14.94
N GLU A 259 -13.87 -17.52 -15.97
CA GLU A 259 -13.41 -17.67 -17.36
C GLU A 259 -13.67 -16.42 -18.22
N ASN A 260 -14.66 -15.59 -17.85
CA ASN A 260 -15.11 -14.43 -18.64
C ASN A 260 -14.61 -13.11 -18.02
N VAL A 261 -13.29 -12.95 -17.94
CA VAL A 261 -12.62 -11.78 -17.34
C VAL A 261 -11.96 -10.93 -18.43
N HIS A 262 -12.34 -9.66 -18.51
CA HIS A 262 -11.85 -8.68 -19.48
C HIS A 262 -11.16 -7.53 -18.77
N CYS A 263 -9.89 -7.29 -19.08
CA CYS A 263 -9.14 -6.16 -18.55
C CYS A 263 -9.22 -4.96 -19.49
N VAL A 264 -9.25 -3.73 -18.94
CA VAL A 264 -9.22 -2.48 -19.71
C VAL A 264 -7.82 -2.29 -20.32
N PRO A 265 -7.66 -2.43 -21.66
CA PRO A 265 -6.31 -2.47 -22.27
C PRO A 265 -5.50 -1.20 -22.02
N GLU A 266 -6.12 -0.03 -22.06
CA GLU A 266 -5.47 1.26 -21.88
C GLU A 266 -4.92 1.44 -20.45
N GLN A 267 -5.52 0.77 -19.46
CA GLN A 267 -5.14 0.83 -18.06
C GLN A 267 -4.31 -0.36 -17.60
N MET A 268 -4.13 -1.38 -18.44
CA MET A 268 -3.19 -2.50 -18.23
C MET A 268 -1.74 -2.15 -18.62
N ILE A 269 -1.43 -0.87 -18.73
CA ILE A 269 -0.10 -0.36 -19.06
C ILE A 269 0.48 0.29 -17.80
N LYS A 270 1.65 -0.16 -17.38
CA LYS A 270 2.40 0.44 -16.26
C LYS A 270 2.82 1.86 -16.62
N ASP A 271 2.18 2.86 -16.00
CA ASP A 271 2.50 4.27 -16.23
C ASP A 271 2.25 5.11 -14.96
N GLY A 272 3.32 5.63 -14.37
CA GLY A 272 3.26 6.48 -13.18
C GLY A 272 2.66 7.88 -13.42
N ASN A 273 2.36 8.24 -14.68
CA ASN A 273 1.67 9.49 -15.01
C ASN A 273 0.14 9.34 -15.02
N PHE A 274 -0.37 8.11 -14.93
CA PHE A 274 -1.82 7.82 -14.92
C PHE A 274 -2.59 8.53 -16.06
N PRO A 275 -2.21 8.36 -17.34
CA PRO A 275 -2.67 9.22 -18.44
C PRO A 275 -4.18 9.13 -18.72
N THR A 276 -4.87 8.14 -18.19
CA THR A 276 -6.30 7.90 -18.42
C THR A 276 -7.20 8.44 -17.32
N VAL A 277 -6.63 8.98 -16.23
CA VAL A 277 -7.38 9.47 -15.06
C VAL A 277 -6.71 10.71 -14.46
N VAL A 278 -7.50 11.57 -13.83
CA VAL A 278 -6.97 12.71 -13.06
C VAL A 278 -6.39 12.22 -11.72
N SER A 279 -7.07 11.28 -11.08
CA SER A 279 -6.62 10.65 -9.83
C SER A 279 -6.85 9.14 -9.92
N PRO A 280 -5.84 8.31 -9.63
CA PRO A 280 -5.96 6.84 -9.71
C PRO A 280 -6.67 6.26 -8.47
N ASN A 281 -7.84 6.81 -8.14
CA ASN A 281 -8.63 6.42 -6.98
C ASN A 281 -9.92 5.71 -7.42
N PRO A 282 -10.10 4.41 -7.12
CA PRO A 282 -11.29 3.65 -7.51
C PRO A 282 -12.58 4.12 -6.82
N GLU A 283 -12.51 5.04 -5.85
CA GLU A 283 -13.67 5.72 -5.26
C GLU A 283 -14.28 6.74 -6.22
N ASN A 284 -13.51 7.24 -7.18
CA ASN A 284 -13.93 8.26 -8.13
C ASN A 284 -14.60 7.62 -9.35
N ALA A 285 -15.82 8.04 -9.67
CA ALA A 285 -16.55 7.56 -10.85
C ALA A 285 -15.75 7.76 -12.17
N GLU A 286 -14.98 8.84 -12.24
CA GLU A 286 -14.13 9.17 -13.40
C GLU A 286 -13.09 8.08 -13.65
N ALA A 287 -12.49 7.50 -12.60
CA ALA A 287 -11.49 6.45 -12.72
C ALA A 287 -12.03 5.15 -13.31
N LEU A 288 -13.35 4.88 -13.17
CA LEU A 288 -14.02 3.70 -13.69
C LEU A 288 -14.65 3.93 -15.09
N THR A 289 -14.51 5.11 -15.67
CA THR A 289 -15.19 5.46 -16.93
C THR A 289 -14.87 4.50 -18.07
N LEU A 290 -13.59 4.14 -18.28
CA LEU A 290 -13.16 3.21 -19.31
C LEU A 290 -13.66 1.78 -19.05
N ALA A 291 -13.63 1.35 -17.79
CA ALA A 291 -14.10 0.04 -17.39
C ALA A 291 -15.62 -0.10 -17.58
N ILE A 292 -16.39 0.92 -17.19
CA ILE A 292 -17.86 0.95 -17.42
C ILE A 292 -18.18 1.00 -18.92
N LYS A 293 -17.40 1.73 -19.72
CA LYS A 293 -17.57 1.75 -21.18
C LYS A 293 -17.36 0.36 -21.76
N LEU A 294 -16.25 -0.31 -21.44
CA LEU A 294 -15.99 -1.67 -21.89
C LEU A 294 -17.09 -2.63 -21.41
N ALA A 295 -17.52 -2.51 -20.15
CA ALA A 295 -18.59 -3.35 -19.59
C ALA A 295 -19.94 -3.21 -20.35
N LYS A 296 -20.27 -2.00 -20.81
CA LYS A 296 -21.44 -1.76 -21.67
C LYS A 296 -21.27 -2.41 -23.04
N GLU A 297 -20.10 -2.30 -23.65
CA GLU A 297 -19.81 -2.87 -25.00
C GLU A 297 -19.90 -4.38 -25.02
N ILE A 298 -19.43 -5.08 -23.98
CA ILE A 298 -19.46 -6.55 -23.92
C ILE A 298 -20.60 -7.11 -23.09
N ASN A 299 -21.50 -6.25 -22.59
CA ASN A 299 -22.62 -6.62 -21.71
C ASN A 299 -22.15 -7.38 -20.45
N ALA A 300 -21.10 -6.92 -19.79
CA ALA A 300 -20.61 -7.49 -18.54
C ALA A 300 -21.60 -7.31 -17.40
N ASP A 301 -21.40 -8.07 -16.31
CA ASP A 301 -22.25 -8.08 -15.11
C ASP A 301 -21.67 -7.20 -14.00
N ILE A 302 -20.34 -7.15 -13.87
CA ILE A 302 -19.65 -6.42 -12.82
C ILE A 302 -18.39 -5.74 -13.34
N VAL A 303 -18.07 -4.58 -12.77
CA VAL A 303 -16.80 -3.87 -12.94
C VAL A 303 -16.05 -3.88 -11.62
N MET A 304 -14.76 -4.18 -11.66
CA MET A 304 -13.84 -4.12 -10.53
C MET A 304 -12.65 -3.23 -10.87
N ALA A 305 -12.17 -2.49 -9.89
CA ALA A 305 -11.00 -1.63 -10.01
C ALA A 305 -10.13 -1.72 -8.76
N SER A 306 -8.81 -1.62 -8.91
CA SER A 306 -7.89 -1.45 -7.79
C SER A 306 -7.09 -0.15 -7.92
N ASP A 307 -6.68 0.43 -6.80
CA ASP A 307 -5.78 1.57 -6.78
C ASP A 307 -4.33 1.15 -7.11
N PRO A 308 -3.39 2.10 -7.30
CA PRO A 308 -2.04 1.79 -7.80
C PRO A 308 -1.24 0.77 -7.00
N ASP A 309 -1.44 0.65 -5.70
CA ASP A 309 -0.77 -0.35 -4.87
C ASP A 309 -1.67 -1.52 -4.46
N ALA A 310 -2.86 -1.61 -5.08
CA ALA A 310 -3.82 -2.69 -4.99
C ALA A 310 -4.19 -3.09 -3.54
N ASP A 311 -4.34 -2.09 -2.69
CA ASP A 311 -4.85 -2.27 -1.32
C ASP A 311 -6.34 -1.88 -1.19
N ARG A 312 -6.95 -1.31 -2.25
CA ARG A 312 -8.37 -0.94 -2.32
C ARG A 312 -9.06 -1.54 -3.53
N VAL A 313 -10.34 -1.88 -3.37
CA VAL A 313 -11.20 -2.40 -4.44
C VAL A 313 -12.41 -1.50 -4.65
N GLY A 314 -12.55 -0.93 -5.85
CA GLY A 314 -13.76 -0.26 -6.30
C GLY A 314 -14.61 -1.20 -7.15
N MET A 315 -15.94 -1.10 -7.03
CA MET A 315 -16.88 -1.93 -7.79
C MET A 315 -18.01 -1.11 -8.36
N ALA A 316 -18.52 -1.58 -9.51
CA ALA A 316 -19.78 -1.10 -10.07
C ALA A 316 -20.59 -2.27 -10.62
N CYS A 317 -21.90 -2.19 -10.50
CA CYS A 317 -22.84 -3.15 -11.08
C CYS A 317 -24.06 -2.42 -11.67
N LYS A 318 -24.92 -3.15 -12.38
CA LYS A 318 -26.19 -2.61 -12.88
C LYS A 318 -27.22 -2.58 -11.76
N ASP A 319 -27.97 -1.48 -11.66
CA ASP A 319 -29.18 -1.41 -10.82
C ASP A 319 -30.37 -2.12 -11.51
N ASP A 320 -31.53 -2.06 -10.87
CA ASP A 320 -32.80 -2.64 -11.36
C ASP A 320 -33.34 -1.97 -12.65
N LYS A 321 -32.78 -0.82 -13.04
CA LYS A 321 -33.07 -0.14 -14.32
C LYS A 321 -32.03 -0.42 -15.39
N GLY A 322 -30.99 -1.19 -15.07
CA GLY A 322 -29.87 -1.50 -15.97
C GLY A 322 -28.80 -0.40 -16.03
N GLU A 323 -28.86 0.61 -15.15
CA GLU A 323 -27.86 1.66 -15.10
C GLU A 323 -26.67 1.25 -14.21
N TRP A 324 -25.46 1.58 -14.65
CA TRP A 324 -24.25 1.30 -13.89
C TRP A 324 -24.13 2.22 -12.68
N VAL A 325 -24.06 1.64 -11.50
CA VAL A 325 -23.89 2.35 -10.21
C VAL A 325 -22.64 1.85 -9.48
N LEU A 326 -21.93 2.80 -8.88
CA LEU A 326 -20.78 2.48 -8.03
C LEU A 326 -21.27 2.00 -6.66
N ILE A 327 -20.65 0.93 -6.16
CA ILE A 327 -20.84 0.44 -4.80
C ILE A 327 -19.80 1.13 -3.92
N ASN A 328 -20.23 1.91 -2.94
CA ASN A 328 -19.30 2.61 -2.06
C ASN A 328 -18.65 1.68 -1.03
N GLY A 329 -17.56 2.14 -0.39
CA GLY A 329 -16.79 1.29 0.53
C GLY A 329 -17.59 0.77 1.74
N ASN A 330 -18.55 1.52 2.26
CA ASN A 330 -19.47 1.03 3.29
C ASN A 330 -20.32 -0.15 2.79
N GLN A 331 -20.86 -0.03 1.58
CA GLN A 331 -21.65 -1.10 0.96
C GLN A 331 -20.78 -2.32 0.66
N THR A 332 -19.59 -2.11 0.11
CA THR A 332 -18.63 -3.18 -0.19
C THR A 332 -18.24 -3.95 1.06
N CYS A 333 -17.80 -3.26 2.12
CA CYS A 333 -17.42 -3.88 3.37
C CYS A 333 -18.58 -4.66 3.99
N LEU A 334 -19.79 -4.07 3.98
CA LEU A 334 -21.00 -4.72 4.47
C LEU A 334 -21.34 -6.00 3.72
N LEU A 335 -21.30 -5.96 2.37
CA LEU A 335 -21.63 -7.10 1.52
C LEU A 335 -20.62 -8.23 1.71
N PHE A 336 -19.34 -7.93 1.77
CA PHE A 336 -18.30 -8.93 2.01
C PHE A 336 -18.47 -9.60 3.37
N LEU A 337 -18.66 -8.83 4.44
CA LEU A 337 -18.86 -9.40 5.78
C LEU A 337 -20.15 -10.20 5.87
N TYR A 338 -21.23 -9.72 5.27
CA TYR A 338 -22.49 -10.49 5.20
C TYR A 338 -22.28 -11.82 4.47
N TYR A 339 -21.61 -11.81 3.31
CA TYR A 339 -21.30 -13.01 2.53
C TYR A 339 -20.44 -13.98 3.34
N ILE A 340 -19.34 -13.51 3.92
CA ILE A 340 -18.42 -14.34 4.70
C ILE A 340 -19.14 -15.01 5.88
N ILE A 341 -19.87 -14.24 6.68
CA ILE A 341 -20.55 -14.74 7.88
C ILE A 341 -21.65 -15.75 7.52
N THR A 342 -22.51 -15.41 6.57
CA THR A 342 -23.67 -16.24 6.24
C THR A 342 -23.25 -17.54 5.56
N ASN A 343 -22.28 -17.51 4.65
CA ASN A 343 -21.83 -18.72 3.96
C ASN A 343 -20.98 -19.61 4.87
N ARG A 344 -20.07 -19.06 5.70
CA ARG A 344 -19.36 -19.87 6.70
C ARG A 344 -20.35 -20.58 7.65
N LYS A 345 -21.40 -19.89 8.07
CA LYS A 345 -22.47 -20.47 8.89
C LYS A 345 -23.24 -21.58 8.16
N ALA A 346 -23.65 -21.35 6.93
CA ALA A 346 -24.38 -22.33 6.10
C ALA A 346 -23.55 -23.60 5.84
N MET A 347 -22.24 -23.44 5.70
CA MET A 347 -21.30 -24.55 5.47
C MET A 347 -20.75 -25.20 6.73
N GLY A 348 -21.23 -24.80 7.92
CA GLY A 348 -20.75 -25.37 9.19
C GLY A 348 -19.28 -25.04 9.52
N LYS A 349 -18.74 -23.97 8.94
CA LYS A 349 -17.33 -23.53 9.13
C LYS A 349 -17.15 -22.55 10.31
N MET A 350 -18.17 -22.41 11.16
CA MET A 350 -18.09 -21.54 12.36
C MET A 350 -17.54 -22.32 13.55
N THR A 351 -16.58 -21.73 14.24
CA THR A 351 -15.90 -22.32 15.43
C THR A 351 -16.45 -21.75 16.75
N GLY A 352 -17.16 -20.60 16.69
CA GLY A 352 -17.62 -19.83 17.86
C GLY A 352 -16.54 -18.89 18.41
N LYS A 353 -15.43 -18.71 17.71
CA LYS A 353 -14.32 -17.82 18.07
C LYS A 353 -14.07 -16.71 17.04
N GLU A 354 -14.96 -16.60 16.06
CA GLU A 354 -14.83 -15.64 14.99
C GLU A 354 -15.00 -14.21 15.50
N PHE A 355 -14.21 -13.30 14.92
CA PHE A 355 -14.40 -11.87 15.10
C PHE A 355 -14.18 -11.11 13.80
N ILE A 356 -14.78 -9.94 13.73
CA ILE A 356 -14.63 -8.98 12.65
C ILE A 356 -14.17 -7.62 13.20
N VAL A 357 -13.60 -6.78 12.34
CA VAL A 357 -13.14 -5.45 12.74
C VAL A 357 -13.58 -4.42 11.71
N LYS A 358 -14.04 -3.25 12.18
CA LYS A 358 -14.29 -2.08 11.33
C LYS A 358 -13.71 -0.82 11.95
N THR A 359 -13.54 0.23 11.13
CA THR A 359 -13.22 1.55 11.68
C THR A 359 -14.46 2.24 12.22
N ILE A 360 -14.27 3.16 13.19
CA ILE A 360 -15.37 3.88 13.84
C ILE A 360 -16.24 4.69 12.88
N VAL A 361 -15.73 5.04 11.70
CA VAL A 361 -16.45 5.79 10.66
C VAL A 361 -17.12 4.88 9.61
N THR A 362 -16.85 3.58 9.66
CA THR A 362 -17.51 2.59 8.79
C THR A 362 -18.91 2.27 9.36
N THR A 363 -19.85 1.95 8.48
CA THR A 363 -21.29 1.83 8.79
C THR A 363 -21.60 0.93 9.99
N GLU A 364 -22.52 1.40 10.88
CA GLU A 364 -23.05 0.63 12.01
C GLU A 364 -23.95 -0.57 11.62
N LEU A 365 -24.34 -0.68 10.35
CA LEU A 365 -25.09 -1.85 9.88
C LEU A 365 -24.25 -3.15 9.98
N ILE A 366 -22.91 -3.04 9.94
CA ILE A 366 -22.00 -4.16 10.20
C ILE A 366 -22.19 -4.69 11.61
N LYS A 367 -22.36 -3.79 12.61
CA LYS A 367 -22.64 -4.20 13.99
C LYS A 367 -23.96 -4.96 14.09
N ALA A 368 -25.01 -4.50 13.42
CA ALA A 368 -26.29 -5.19 13.42
C ALA A 368 -26.18 -6.61 12.81
N ILE A 369 -25.37 -6.80 11.76
CA ILE A 369 -25.11 -8.12 11.19
C ILE A 369 -24.34 -9.00 12.18
N ALA A 370 -23.28 -8.46 12.81
CA ALA A 370 -22.48 -9.17 13.79
C ALA A 370 -23.35 -9.65 14.98
N ASP A 371 -24.13 -8.75 15.57
CA ASP A 371 -25.02 -9.05 16.70
C ASP A 371 -26.05 -10.14 16.34
N LYS A 372 -26.71 -10.02 15.16
CA LYS A 372 -27.67 -11.01 14.68
C LYS A 372 -27.06 -12.41 14.50
N ASN A 373 -25.78 -12.48 14.14
CA ASN A 373 -25.07 -13.74 13.89
C ASN A 373 -24.21 -14.19 15.08
N GLN A 374 -24.21 -13.45 16.20
CA GLN A 374 -23.44 -13.74 17.41
C GLN A 374 -21.91 -13.75 17.12
N ILE A 375 -21.47 -12.84 16.26
CA ILE A 375 -20.06 -12.64 15.94
C ILE A 375 -19.52 -11.46 16.76
N GLU A 376 -18.38 -11.64 17.39
CA GLU A 376 -17.71 -10.55 18.09
C GLU A 376 -17.19 -9.50 17.09
N MET A 377 -17.37 -8.22 17.41
CA MET A 377 -16.93 -7.12 16.57
C MET A 377 -16.12 -6.12 17.38
N TYR A 378 -15.02 -5.65 16.78
CA TYR A 378 -14.23 -4.55 17.32
C TYR A 378 -14.32 -3.31 16.44
N ASP A 379 -14.48 -2.15 17.07
CA ASP A 379 -14.27 -0.85 16.48
C ASP A 379 -12.83 -0.39 16.72
N CYS A 380 -12.22 0.26 15.73
CA CYS A 380 -10.91 0.84 15.87
C CYS A 380 -10.83 2.22 15.20
N TYR A 381 -9.72 2.93 15.38
CA TYR A 381 -9.47 4.19 14.68
C TYR A 381 -9.33 3.96 13.17
N THR A 382 -9.49 5.03 12.37
CA THR A 382 -9.23 5.02 10.94
C THR A 382 -7.78 4.68 10.60
N GLY A 383 -7.60 3.89 9.55
CA GLY A 383 -6.31 3.35 9.12
C GLY A 383 -6.17 1.86 9.44
N PHE A 384 -5.90 1.08 8.39
CA PHE A 384 -5.90 -0.40 8.47
C PHE A 384 -4.92 -0.97 9.50
N LYS A 385 -3.85 -0.24 9.82
CA LYS A 385 -2.92 -0.60 10.90
C LYS A 385 -3.61 -0.87 12.25
N TRP A 386 -4.75 -0.22 12.51
CA TRP A 386 -5.52 -0.45 13.74
C TRP A 386 -6.36 -1.72 13.65
N ILE A 387 -6.84 -2.07 12.45
CA ILE A 387 -7.45 -3.38 12.19
C ILE A 387 -6.39 -4.48 12.38
N ALA A 388 -5.22 -4.33 11.77
CA ALA A 388 -4.10 -5.25 11.92
C ALA A 388 -3.67 -5.42 13.39
N ARG A 389 -3.68 -4.34 14.19
CA ARG A 389 -3.43 -4.41 15.63
C ARG A 389 -4.46 -5.28 16.35
N GLN A 390 -5.76 -5.18 16.01
CA GLN A 390 -6.78 -6.05 16.59
C GLN A 390 -6.56 -7.52 16.20
N ILE A 391 -6.17 -7.77 14.97
CA ILE A 391 -5.80 -9.13 14.52
C ILE A 391 -4.65 -9.66 15.38
N ARG A 392 -3.55 -8.90 15.51
CA ARG A 392 -2.38 -9.30 16.31
C ARG A 392 -2.72 -9.56 17.78
N LEU A 393 -3.55 -8.74 18.40
CA LEU A 393 -3.96 -8.90 19.81
C LEU A 393 -4.77 -10.18 20.06
N ASN A 394 -5.44 -10.70 19.04
CA ASN A 394 -6.29 -11.89 19.12
C ASN A 394 -5.64 -13.13 18.46
N GLU A 395 -4.43 -13.01 17.94
CA GLU A 395 -3.72 -14.12 17.25
C GLU A 395 -3.54 -15.33 18.19
N GLY A 396 -3.93 -16.52 17.72
CA GLY A 396 -3.91 -17.75 18.51
C GLY A 396 -5.04 -17.87 19.56
N ILE A 397 -5.86 -16.82 19.77
CA ILE A 397 -6.97 -16.80 20.74
C ILE A 397 -8.31 -16.88 20.01
N LYS A 398 -8.50 -16.02 18.99
CA LYS A 398 -9.72 -15.91 18.19
C LYS A 398 -9.39 -15.98 16.71
N GLN A 399 -10.41 -16.18 15.88
CA GLN A 399 -10.27 -16.25 14.42
C GLN A 399 -10.80 -14.97 13.77
N TYR A 400 -9.93 -14.19 13.19
CA TYR A 400 -10.33 -13.09 12.33
C TYR A 400 -10.89 -13.63 11.01
N ILE A 401 -12.08 -13.18 10.61
CA ILE A 401 -12.75 -13.62 9.39
C ILE A 401 -12.96 -12.52 8.36
N GLY A 402 -12.82 -11.26 8.75
CA GLY A 402 -12.89 -10.14 7.83
C GLY A 402 -13.04 -8.80 8.53
N GLY A 403 -12.72 -7.75 7.80
CA GLY A 403 -12.88 -6.37 8.26
C GLY A 403 -12.41 -5.37 7.21
N GLY A 404 -12.82 -4.12 7.39
CA GLY A 404 -12.52 -3.11 6.40
C GLY A 404 -12.84 -1.70 6.83
N GLU A 405 -12.64 -0.82 5.86
CA GLU A 405 -12.79 0.61 5.96
C GLU A 405 -13.81 1.12 4.94
N GLU A 406 -14.51 2.21 5.24
CA GLU A 406 -15.38 2.91 4.31
C GLU A 406 -14.64 3.43 3.07
N SER A 407 -13.31 3.55 3.17
CA SER A 407 -12.41 3.99 2.10
C SER A 407 -11.94 2.83 1.19
N TYR A 408 -12.83 1.85 0.94
CA TYR A 408 -12.65 0.76 -0.03
C TYR A 408 -11.58 -0.28 0.31
N GLY A 409 -11.00 -0.23 1.51
CA GLY A 409 -10.04 -1.21 1.99
C GLY A 409 -10.72 -2.37 2.71
N PHE A 410 -10.40 -3.61 2.34
CA PHE A 410 -10.93 -4.82 2.96
C PHE A 410 -9.84 -5.91 3.07
N LEU A 411 -9.97 -6.76 4.07
CA LEU A 411 -9.17 -7.98 4.23
C LEU A 411 -10.08 -9.12 4.69
N ALA A 412 -10.06 -10.22 3.95
CA ALA A 412 -10.66 -11.50 4.35
C ALA A 412 -9.57 -12.37 4.95
N GLU A 413 -9.84 -12.92 6.16
CA GLU A 413 -8.88 -13.73 6.94
C GLU A 413 -7.57 -13.00 7.26
N ASP A 414 -6.59 -13.68 7.84
CA ASP A 414 -5.43 -13.04 8.44
C ASP A 414 -4.08 -13.47 7.85
N PHE A 415 -4.10 -13.94 6.58
CA PHE A 415 -2.88 -14.36 5.89
C PHE A 415 -1.91 -13.21 5.58
N VAL A 416 -2.43 -11.97 5.51
CA VAL A 416 -1.68 -10.70 5.46
C VAL A 416 -2.13 -9.77 6.59
N ARG A 417 -1.50 -8.58 6.70
CA ARG A 417 -1.83 -7.59 7.75
C ARG A 417 -2.08 -6.20 7.19
N ASP A 418 -2.43 -6.12 5.91
CA ASP A 418 -2.93 -4.89 5.27
C ASP A 418 -4.13 -5.23 4.39
N LYS A 419 -4.82 -4.21 3.90
CA LYS A 419 -5.93 -4.32 2.95
C LYS A 419 -5.48 -5.08 1.70
N ASP A 420 -6.34 -5.88 1.16
CA ASP A 420 -6.00 -6.75 0.04
C ASP A 420 -7.05 -6.71 -1.07
N ALA A 421 -6.77 -5.94 -2.13
CA ALA A 421 -7.64 -5.90 -3.28
C ALA A 421 -7.60 -7.19 -4.12
N VAL A 422 -6.53 -8.00 -4.02
CA VAL A 422 -6.42 -9.25 -4.78
C VAL A 422 -7.46 -10.26 -4.29
N SER A 423 -7.49 -10.48 -2.97
CA SER A 423 -8.49 -11.36 -2.36
C SER A 423 -9.90 -10.77 -2.38
N ALA A 424 -10.02 -9.44 -2.27
CA ALA A 424 -11.32 -8.77 -2.31
C ALA A 424 -11.98 -8.79 -3.70
N CYS A 425 -11.22 -8.82 -4.79
CA CYS A 425 -11.73 -9.01 -6.15
C CYS A 425 -12.15 -10.46 -6.41
N ALA A 426 -11.46 -11.42 -5.85
CA ALA A 426 -11.73 -12.84 -6.03
C ALA A 426 -12.85 -13.35 -5.11
#